data_fa0425f845fcd1a723d8e9a9c850e999
#
_entry.id   fa0425f845fcd1a723d8e9a9c850e999
#
_cell.length_a   1.000
_cell.length_b   1.000
_cell.length_c   1.000
_cell.angle_alpha   90.00
_cell.angle_beta   90.00
_cell.angle_gamma   90.00
#
_symmetry.space_group_name_H-M   'P 1'
#
loop_
_entity.id
_entity.type
_entity.pdbx_description
1 polymer ?
#
loop_
_entity_poly.entity_id
_entity_poly.type
_entity_poly.pdbx_seq_one_letter_code
_entity_poly.pdbx_strand_id
1 'polypeptide(L)'
;MRTLLRLLHLLGGVGFAGALAAQLAITSVAADTPPRLLAARDIALSVSSNVVLPALGLMVLSGLLLLALRPALLEQRWLIGKLLIGITVCGIALVQVHGAARQARTLAVQALTSPTDATTAAALATVVRSERLGAWSALALAVAAVSLGVWRPRLGRRAEPPTPPP
;
A
#
# COMPACT_ATOMS: atom_id res chain seq x y z
N MET A 1 -3.52 25.73 6.60
CA MET A 1 -2.79 24.54 7.11
C MET A 1 -3.60 23.24 6.99
N ARG A 2 -4.82 23.13 7.54
CA ARG A 2 -5.64 21.90 7.47
C ARG A 2 -6.01 21.47 6.05
N THR A 3 -6.35 22.41 5.17
CA THR A 3 -6.67 22.13 3.77
C THR A 3 -5.47 21.56 3.03
N LEU A 4 -4.28 22.13 3.24
CA LEU A 4 -3.04 21.64 2.66
C LEU A 4 -2.74 20.19 3.09
N LEU A 5 -2.86 19.87 4.40
CA LEU A 5 -2.64 18.49 4.88
C LEU A 5 -3.64 17.49 4.30
N ARG A 6 -4.90 17.89 4.10
CA ARG A 6 -5.90 17.05 3.42
C ARG A 6 -5.53 16.81 1.96
N LEU A 7 -5.08 17.84 1.25
CA LEU A 7 -4.62 17.72 -0.13
C LEU A 7 -3.39 16.80 -0.22
N LEU A 8 -2.41 16.97 0.66
CA LEU A 8 -1.22 16.11 0.71
C LEU A 8 -1.59 14.65 1.01
N HIS A 9 -2.52 14.42 1.94
CA HIS A 9 -3.03 13.09 2.25
C HIS A 9 -3.74 12.44 1.05
N LEU A 10 -4.56 13.22 0.34
CA LEU A 10 -5.25 12.76 -0.87
C LEU A 10 -4.26 12.46 -1.99
N LEU A 11 -3.32 13.38 -2.26
CA LEU A 11 -2.28 13.20 -3.28
C LEU A 11 -1.40 11.98 -2.98
N GLY A 12 -0.99 11.80 -1.70
CA GLY A 12 -0.27 10.62 -1.27
C GLY A 12 -1.07 9.33 -1.52
N GLY A 13 -2.36 9.33 -1.21
CA GLY A 13 -3.25 8.19 -1.45
C GLY A 13 -3.43 7.85 -2.94
N VAL A 14 -3.67 8.86 -3.79
CA VAL A 14 -3.80 8.69 -5.25
C VAL A 14 -2.47 8.23 -5.85
N GLY A 15 -1.35 8.86 -5.44
CA GLY A 15 -0.01 8.49 -5.89
C GLY A 15 0.35 7.06 -5.49
N PHE A 16 0.03 6.64 -4.26
CA PHE A 16 0.24 5.29 -3.78
C PHE A 16 -0.58 4.27 -4.59
N ALA A 17 -1.88 4.50 -4.79
CA ALA A 17 -2.74 3.60 -5.55
C ALA A 17 -2.30 3.50 -7.03
N GLY A 18 -1.95 4.64 -7.65
CA GLY A 18 -1.43 4.69 -9.02
C GLY A 18 -0.09 3.94 -9.17
N ALA A 19 0.81 4.08 -8.19
CA ALA A 19 2.09 3.37 -8.18
C ALA A 19 1.90 1.86 -8.01
N LEU A 20 0.96 1.40 -7.17
CA LEU A 20 0.63 -0.03 -7.06
C LEU A 20 0.02 -0.58 -8.34
N ALA A 21 -0.84 0.18 -9.03
CA ALA A 21 -1.36 -0.22 -10.33
C ALA A 21 -0.26 -0.34 -11.39
N ALA A 22 0.69 0.60 -11.43
CA ALA A 22 1.88 0.51 -12.28
C ALA A 22 2.74 -0.71 -11.93
N GLN A 23 2.95 -0.99 -10.65
CA GLN A 23 3.68 -2.18 -10.17
C GLN A 23 3.02 -3.48 -10.65
N LEU A 24 1.69 -3.57 -10.56
CA LEU A 24 0.93 -4.72 -11.06
C LEU A 24 1.07 -4.88 -12.58
N ALA A 25 1.01 -3.78 -13.33
CA ALA A 25 1.21 -3.80 -14.77
C ALA A 25 2.61 -4.32 -15.15
N ILE A 26 3.66 -3.79 -14.52
CA ILE A 26 5.06 -4.20 -14.76
C ILE A 26 5.25 -5.67 -14.42
N THR A 27 4.71 -6.14 -13.29
CA THR A 27 4.85 -7.55 -12.88
C THR A 27 4.02 -8.52 -13.72
N SER A 28 3.08 -8.04 -14.54
CA SER A 28 2.27 -8.85 -15.45
C SER A 28 2.90 -9.02 -16.84
N VAL A 29 3.90 -8.21 -17.18
CA VAL A 29 4.60 -8.32 -18.48
C VAL A 29 5.43 -9.60 -18.49
N ALA A 30 5.20 -10.44 -19.52
CA ALA A 30 6.00 -11.62 -19.76
C ALA A 30 7.41 -11.21 -20.21
N ALA A 31 8.42 -11.76 -19.57
CA ALA A 31 9.82 -11.53 -19.91
C ALA A 31 10.42 -12.84 -20.44
N ASP A 32 10.58 -12.92 -21.76
CA ASP A 32 10.98 -14.13 -22.46
C ASP A 32 12.48 -14.41 -22.38
N THR A 33 13.27 -13.43 -21.95
CA THR A 33 14.73 -13.53 -21.83
C THR A 33 15.23 -12.99 -20.50
N PRO A 34 16.32 -13.57 -19.93
CA PRO A 34 16.88 -13.10 -18.67
C PRO A 34 17.22 -11.60 -18.63
N PRO A 35 17.78 -10.95 -19.67
CA PRO A 35 18.00 -9.50 -19.66
C PRO A 35 16.70 -8.68 -19.60
N ARG A 36 15.64 -9.09 -20.32
CA ARG A 36 14.33 -8.41 -20.24
C ARG A 36 13.70 -8.58 -18.86
N LEU A 37 13.85 -9.76 -18.26
CA LEU A 37 13.40 -10.04 -16.92
C LEU A 37 14.10 -9.11 -15.92
N LEU A 38 15.43 -8.98 -15.98
CA LEU A 38 16.17 -8.07 -15.11
C LEU A 38 15.71 -6.62 -15.29
N ALA A 39 15.58 -6.16 -16.53
CA ALA A 39 15.10 -4.80 -16.82
C ALA A 39 13.71 -4.54 -16.20
N ALA A 40 12.77 -5.50 -16.33
CA ALA A 40 11.46 -5.38 -15.70
C ALA A 40 11.54 -5.34 -14.17
N ARG A 41 12.44 -6.11 -13.54
CA ARG A 41 12.64 -6.09 -12.09
C ARG A 41 13.32 -4.80 -11.62
N ASP A 42 14.23 -4.22 -12.39
CA ASP A 42 14.84 -2.93 -12.10
C ASP A 42 13.80 -1.81 -12.13
N ILE A 43 12.91 -1.81 -13.13
CA ILE A 43 11.81 -0.84 -13.23
C ILE A 43 10.85 -1.04 -12.03
N ALA A 44 10.46 -2.27 -11.72
CA ALA A 44 9.58 -2.57 -10.59
C ALA A 44 10.17 -2.08 -9.26
N LEU A 45 11.45 -2.33 -9.01
CA LEU A 45 12.13 -1.84 -7.81
C LEU A 45 12.23 -0.31 -7.80
N SER A 46 12.50 0.32 -8.95
CA SER A 46 12.56 1.78 -9.06
C SER A 46 11.20 2.42 -8.74
N VAL A 47 10.11 1.89 -9.30
CA VAL A 47 8.75 2.36 -8.99
C VAL A 47 8.44 2.17 -7.50
N SER A 48 8.77 1.02 -6.94
CA SER A 48 8.57 0.76 -5.52
C SER A 48 9.32 1.73 -4.62
N SER A 49 10.62 1.98 -4.92
CA SER A 49 11.47 2.83 -4.09
C SER A 49 11.17 4.32 -4.23
N ASN A 50 10.92 4.79 -5.46
CA ASN A 50 10.85 6.21 -5.78
C ASN A 50 9.42 6.75 -5.86
N VAL A 51 8.40 5.87 -5.95
CA VAL A 51 7.00 6.31 -6.04
C VAL A 51 6.16 5.70 -4.93
N VAL A 52 6.14 4.35 -4.78
CA VAL A 52 5.30 3.69 -3.76
C VAL A 52 5.65 4.15 -2.36
N LEU A 53 6.93 4.05 -1.97
CA LEU A 53 7.36 4.41 -0.60
C LEU A 53 7.21 5.89 -0.29
N PRO A 54 7.62 6.86 -1.15
CA PRO A 54 7.40 8.27 -0.87
C PRO A 54 5.91 8.65 -0.83
N ALA A 55 5.08 8.10 -1.71
CA ALA A 55 3.64 8.35 -1.70
C ALA A 55 2.97 7.80 -0.43
N LEU A 56 3.36 6.60 0.01
CA LEU A 56 2.94 6.01 1.28
C LEU A 56 3.38 6.89 2.46
N GLY A 57 4.65 7.31 2.48
CA GLY A 57 5.18 8.20 3.52
C GLY A 57 4.41 9.51 3.61
N LEU A 58 4.15 10.15 2.46
CA LEU A 58 3.36 11.38 2.38
C LEU A 58 1.95 11.18 2.90
N MET A 59 1.28 10.08 2.52
CA MET A 59 -0.06 9.74 2.97
C MET A 59 -0.08 9.51 4.49
N VAL A 60 0.86 8.75 5.03
CA VAL A 60 0.92 8.42 6.47
C VAL A 60 1.24 9.68 7.29
N LEU A 61 2.29 10.43 6.94
CA LEU A 61 2.71 11.62 7.68
C LEU A 61 1.61 12.68 7.69
N SER A 62 1.00 12.96 6.54
CA SER A 62 -0.11 13.93 6.47
C SER A 62 -1.33 13.45 7.26
N GLY A 63 -1.61 12.15 7.25
CA GLY A 63 -2.70 11.54 8.03
C GLY A 63 -2.47 11.66 9.54
N LEU A 64 -1.26 11.38 10.03
CA LEU A 64 -0.88 11.53 11.44
C LEU A 64 -0.92 12.98 11.89
N LEU A 65 -0.44 13.92 11.06
CA LEU A 65 -0.53 15.36 11.35
C LEU A 65 -1.99 15.84 11.43
N LEU A 66 -2.86 15.35 10.54
CA LEU A 66 -4.30 15.66 10.61
C LEU A 66 -4.94 15.12 11.90
N LEU A 67 -4.51 13.97 12.36
CA LEU A 67 -4.96 13.36 13.61
C LEU A 67 -4.47 14.16 14.82
N ALA A 68 -3.19 14.55 14.85
CA ALA A 68 -2.61 15.36 15.90
C ALA A 68 -3.33 16.72 16.06
N LEU A 69 -3.84 17.29 14.96
CA LEU A 69 -4.61 18.53 14.98
C LEU A 69 -6.07 18.37 15.49
N ARG A 70 -6.54 17.16 15.71
CA ARG A 70 -7.89 16.82 16.17
C ARG A 70 -7.91 15.57 17.05
N PRO A 71 -7.37 15.59 18.26
CA PRO A 71 -7.31 14.41 19.15
C PRO A 71 -8.70 13.85 19.50
N ALA A 72 -9.74 14.68 19.52
CA ALA A 72 -11.12 14.22 19.72
C ALA A 72 -11.63 13.21 18.68
N LEU A 73 -10.95 13.10 17.51
CA LEU A 73 -11.27 12.07 16.53
C LEU A 73 -10.85 10.66 16.99
N LEU A 74 -9.90 10.54 17.92
CA LEU A 74 -9.45 9.25 18.46
C LEU A 74 -10.55 8.52 19.24
N GLU A 75 -11.57 9.23 19.74
CA GLU A 75 -12.72 8.66 20.43
C GLU A 75 -13.68 7.93 19.45
N GLN A 76 -13.50 8.14 18.15
CA GLN A 76 -14.38 7.58 17.12
C GLN A 76 -13.88 6.20 16.66
N ARG A 77 -14.67 5.16 16.93
CA ARG A 77 -14.33 3.75 16.60
C ARG A 77 -13.97 3.51 15.13
N TRP A 78 -14.61 4.21 14.20
CA TRP A 78 -14.30 4.10 12.76
C TRP A 78 -12.87 4.56 12.43
N LEU A 79 -12.33 5.51 13.20
CA LEU A 79 -10.97 5.98 13.00
C LEU A 79 -9.93 4.92 13.43
N ILE A 80 -10.21 4.19 14.51
CA ILE A 80 -9.36 3.07 14.96
C ILE A 80 -9.28 2.02 13.85
N GLY A 81 -10.41 1.65 13.25
CA GLY A 81 -10.44 0.75 12.10
C GLY A 81 -9.59 1.25 10.93
N LYS A 82 -9.69 2.54 10.61
CA LYS A 82 -8.88 3.16 9.55
C LYS A 82 -7.38 3.17 9.86
N LEU A 83 -7.00 3.39 11.12
CA LEU A 83 -5.60 3.32 11.55
C LEU A 83 -5.05 1.90 11.43
N LEU A 84 -5.80 0.89 11.86
CA LEU A 84 -5.41 -0.51 11.71
C LEU A 84 -5.21 -0.89 10.25
N ILE A 85 -6.14 -0.51 9.36
CA ILE A 85 -5.99 -0.70 7.92
C ILE A 85 -4.72 0.01 7.41
N GLY A 86 -4.46 1.25 7.83
CA GLY A 86 -3.28 2.00 7.46
C GLY A 86 -1.97 1.31 7.86
N ILE A 87 -1.88 0.80 9.09
CA ILE A 87 -0.72 0.04 9.58
C ILE A 87 -0.54 -1.24 8.77
N THR A 88 -1.62 -1.97 8.48
CA THR A 88 -1.58 -3.19 7.67
C THR A 88 -1.10 -2.88 6.25
N VAL A 89 -1.60 -1.82 5.62
CA VAL A 89 -1.15 -1.37 4.28
C VAL A 89 0.34 -1.02 4.30
N CYS A 90 0.83 -0.33 5.34
CA CYS A 90 2.26 -0.05 5.49
C CYS A 90 3.09 -1.33 5.56
N GLY A 91 2.69 -2.30 6.38
CA GLY A 91 3.37 -3.60 6.48
C GLY A 91 3.40 -4.35 5.14
N ILE A 92 2.27 -4.42 4.44
CA ILE A 92 2.17 -5.05 3.11
C ILE A 92 3.07 -4.33 2.10
N ALA A 93 3.02 -3.00 2.05
CA ALA A 93 3.81 -2.22 1.09
C ALA A 93 5.32 -2.37 1.32
N LEU A 94 5.76 -2.39 2.59
CA LEU A 94 7.18 -2.53 2.92
C LEU A 94 7.69 -3.96 2.70
N VAL A 95 6.94 -4.98 3.13
CA VAL A 95 7.41 -6.37 3.12
C VAL A 95 7.06 -7.05 1.79
N GLN A 96 5.79 -7.05 1.40
CA GLN A 96 5.33 -7.84 0.25
C GLN A 96 5.50 -7.11 -1.08
N VAL A 97 5.46 -5.77 -1.11
CA VAL A 97 5.68 -5.04 -2.36
C VAL A 97 7.15 -4.67 -2.51
N HIS A 98 7.69 -3.85 -1.63
CA HIS A 98 9.07 -3.38 -1.74
C HIS A 98 10.10 -4.49 -1.45
N GLY A 99 9.92 -5.26 -0.39
CA GLY A 99 10.81 -6.37 -0.03
C GLY A 99 10.84 -7.45 -1.11
N ALA A 100 9.68 -7.84 -1.65
CA ALA A 100 9.60 -8.80 -2.75
C ALA A 100 10.21 -8.25 -4.05
N ALA A 101 10.02 -6.96 -4.39
CA ALA A 101 10.64 -6.35 -5.55
C ALA A 101 12.18 -6.40 -5.47
N ARG A 102 12.77 -6.11 -4.30
CA ARG A 102 14.22 -6.25 -4.07
C ARG A 102 14.69 -7.69 -4.24
N GLN A 103 13.98 -8.65 -3.64
CA GLN A 103 14.34 -10.06 -3.72
C GLN A 103 14.20 -10.58 -5.16
N ALA A 104 13.12 -10.21 -5.88
CA ALA A 104 12.91 -10.58 -7.27
C ALA A 104 14.02 -10.06 -8.18
N ARG A 105 14.51 -8.82 -7.94
CA ARG A 105 15.67 -8.28 -8.66
C ARG A 105 16.93 -9.11 -8.40
N THR A 106 17.22 -9.47 -7.15
CA THR A 106 18.40 -10.30 -6.80
C THR A 106 18.33 -11.65 -7.52
N LEU A 107 17.17 -12.31 -7.52
CA LEU A 107 16.96 -13.58 -8.23
C LEU A 107 17.07 -13.42 -9.75
N ALA A 108 16.62 -12.29 -10.32
CA ALA A 108 16.77 -12.01 -11.74
C ALA A 108 18.26 -11.82 -12.14
N VAL A 109 19.08 -11.22 -11.28
CA VAL A 109 20.54 -11.17 -11.49
C VAL A 109 21.16 -12.57 -11.47
N GLN A 110 20.76 -13.43 -10.53
CA GLN A 110 21.21 -14.82 -10.48
C GLN A 110 20.82 -15.62 -11.74
N ALA A 111 19.62 -15.39 -12.28
CA ALA A 111 19.16 -16.01 -13.51
C ALA A 111 19.99 -15.63 -14.76
N LEU A 112 20.71 -14.49 -14.74
CA LEU A 112 21.67 -14.15 -15.81
C LEU A 112 22.90 -15.04 -15.79
N THR A 113 23.37 -15.42 -14.59
CA THR A 113 24.60 -16.24 -14.44
C THR A 113 24.30 -17.74 -14.55
N SER A 114 23.08 -18.16 -14.24
CA SER A 114 22.63 -19.56 -14.25
C SER A 114 21.23 -19.69 -14.85
N PRO A 115 21.08 -19.52 -16.18
CA PRO A 115 19.75 -19.46 -16.83
C PRO A 115 18.95 -20.77 -16.77
N THR A 116 19.60 -21.89 -16.55
CA THR A 116 18.97 -23.23 -16.50
C THR A 116 18.66 -23.70 -15.09
N ASP A 117 18.92 -22.88 -14.07
CA ASP A 117 18.62 -23.25 -12.69
C ASP A 117 17.12 -23.16 -12.38
N ALA A 118 16.48 -24.33 -12.34
CA ALA A 118 15.05 -24.47 -12.05
C ALA A 118 14.71 -23.98 -10.62
N THR A 119 15.63 -24.03 -9.68
CA THR A 119 15.39 -23.60 -8.28
C THR A 119 15.28 -22.08 -8.23
N THR A 120 16.16 -21.35 -8.88
CA THR A 120 16.11 -19.89 -9.00
C THR A 120 14.83 -19.44 -9.74
N ALA A 121 14.44 -20.14 -10.81
CA ALA A 121 13.21 -19.82 -11.54
C ALA A 121 11.96 -20.02 -10.65
N ALA A 122 11.87 -21.11 -9.89
CA ALA A 122 10.75 -21.37 -8.99
C ALA A 122 10.68 -20.36 -7.85
N ALA A 123 11.85 -20.02 -7.26
CA ALA A 123 11.94 -18.99 -6.21
C ALA A 123 11.48 -17.62 -6.72
N LEU A 124 11.92 -17.22 -7.92
CA LEU A 124 11.51 -15.99 -8.57
C LEU A 124 9.99 -15.93 -8.80
N ALA A 125 9.42 -17.00 -9.34
CA ALA A 125 7.97 -17.09 -9.57
C ALA A 125 7.17 -16.92 -8.25
N THR A 126 7.64 -17.53 -7.16
CA THR A 126 7.02 -17.42 -5.84
C THR A 126 7.08 -16.00 -5.32
N VAL A 127 8.24 -15.34 -5.41
CA VAL A 127 8.44 -13.96 -4.95
C VAL A 127 7.59 -12.98 -5.76
N VAL A 128 7.54 -13.12 -7.08
CA VAL A 128 6.69 -12.27 -7.96
C VAL A 128 5.21 -12.47 -7.66
N ARG A 129 4.79 -13.70 -7.38
CA ARG A 129 3.41 -13.97 -6.94
C ARG A 129 3.08 -13.27 -5.62
N SER A 130 3.98 -13.33 -4.65
CA SER A 130 3.84 -12.64 -3.35
C SER A 130 3.75 -11.12 -3.54
N GLU A 131 4.60 -10.53 -4.39
CA GLU A 131 4.58 -9.12 -4.74
C GLU A 131 3.21 -8.70 -5.31
N ARG A 132 2.68 -9.46 -6.28
CA ARG A 132 1.37 -9.21 -6.89
C ARG A 132 0.23 -9.33 -5.89
N LEU A 133 0.23 -10.36 -5.05
CA LEU A 133 -0.76 -10.55 -4.00
C LEU A 133 -0.71 -9.40 -2.99
N GLY A 134 0.49 -8.97 -2.60
CA GLY A 134 0.69 -7.82 -1.73
C GLY A 134 0.14 -6.53 -2.34
N ALA A 135 0.43 -6.26 -3.61
CA ALA A 135 -0.08 -5.08 -4.30
C ALA A 135 -1.61 -5.07 -4.42
N TRP A 136 -2.24 -6.20 -4.76
CA TRP A 136 -3.70 -6.33 -4.78
C TRP A 136 -4.32 -6.16 -3.41
N SER A 137 -3.73 -6.77 -2.37
CA SER A 137 -4.21 -6.63 -1.00
C SER A 137 -4.12 -5.19 -0.50
N ALA A 138 -3.01 -4.50 -0.80
CA ALA A 138 -2.83 -3.09 -0.43
C ALA A 138 -3.85 -2.19 -1.14
N LEU A 139 -4.13 -2.43 -2.44
CA LEU A 139 -5.17 -1.70 -3.19
C LEU A 139 -6.57 -1.94 -2.60
N ALA A 140 -6.93 -3.18 -2.33
CA ALA A 140 -8.23 -3.52 -1.74
C ALA A 140 -8.42 -2.84 -0.36
N LEU A 141 -7.39 -2.87 0.49
CA LEU A 141 -7.40 -2.20 1.79
C LEU A 141 -7.45 -0.67 1.66
N ALA A 142 -6.76 -0.09 0.66
CA ALA A 142 -6.84 1.35 0.39
C ALA A 142 -8.27 1.75 -0.02
N VAL A 143 -8.93 0.99 -0.88
CA VAL A 143 -10.34 1.20 -1.25
C VAL A 143 -11.24 1.07 -0.02
N ALA A 144 -11.06 0.05 0.82
CA ALA A 144 -11.81 -0.12 2.06
C ALA A 144 -11.62 1.07 3.00
N ALA A 145 -10.39 1.59 3.15
CA ALA A 145 -10.11 2.76 3.97
C ALA A 145 -10.80 4.03 3.46
N VAL A 146 -10.87 4.22 2.13
CA VAL A 146 -11.61 5.33 1.50
C VAL A 146 -13.10 5.17 1.74
N SER A 147 -13.66 3.97 1.52
CA SER A 147 -15.08 3.67 1.73
C SER A 147 -15.51 3.93 3.17
N LEU A 148 -14.72 3.50 4.16
CA LEU A 148 -14.95 3.81 5.58
C LEU A 148 -14.91 5.32 5.86
N GLY A 149 -14.06 6.06 5.16
CA GLY A 149 -13.97 7.51 5.30
C GLY A 149 -15.20 8.25 4.75
N VAL A 150 -15.76 7.75 3.66
CA VAL A 150 -16.94 8.33 2.98
C VAL A 150 -18.23 7.94 3.72
N TRP A 151 -18.39 6.66 4.04
CA TRP A 151 -19.65 6.15 4.57
C TRP A 151 -19.91 6.50 6.04
N ARG A 152 -18.89 6.88 6.81
CA ARG A 152 -18.95 7.25 8.24
C ARG A 152 -20.08 6.51 8.97
N PRO A 153 -20.03 5.19 9.15
CA PRO A 153 -21.08 4.48 9.84
C PRO A 153 -21.25 5.08 11.23
N ARG A 154 -22.46 5.51 11.57
CA ARG A 154 -22.84 6.08 12.87
C ARG A 154 -22.84 4.99 13.96
N LEU A 155 -21.73 4.26 14.08
CA LEU A 155 -21.54 3.24 15.09
C LEU A 155 -21.37 3.93 16.45
N GLY A 156 -22.50 4.12 17.17
CA GLY A 156 -22.49 4.47 18.57
C GLY A 156 -22.89 5.89 18.95
N ARG A 157 -23.98 6.45 18.41
CA ARG A 157 -24.76 7.38 19.24
C ARG A 157 -25.44 6.54 20.32
N ARG A 158 -24.93 6.57 21.56
CA ARG A 158 -25.77 6.22 22.72
C ARG A 158 -27.02 7.07 22.59
N ALA A 159 -28.19 6.43 22.56
CA ALA A 159 -29.44 7.13 22.75
C ALA A 159 -29.34 7.89 24.06
N GLU A 160 -29.43 9.21 23.98
CA GLU A 160 -29.52 10.06 25.17
C GLU A 160 -30.77 9.60 25.93
N PRO A 161 -30.65 9.23 27.22
CA PRO A 161 -31.81 8.81 27.99
C PRO A 161 -32.87 9.92 27.93
N PRO A 162 -34.16 9.58 27.79
CA PRO A 162 -35.24 10.56 27.71
C PRO A 162 -35.17 11.43 28.99
N THR A 163 -35.10 12.76 28.82
CA THR A 163 -35.21 13.72 29.91
C THR A 163 -36.52 13.47 30.62
N PRO A 164 -36.52 13.32 31.97
CA PRO A 164 -37.78 13.18 32.71
C PRO A 164 -38.67 14.41 32.50
N PRO A 165 -40.01 14.21 32.35
CA PRO A 165 -40.93 15.34 32.22
C PRO A 165 -40.89 16.24 33.46
N PRO A 166 -41.16 17.55 33.31
CA PRO A 166 -41.15 18.54 34.39
C PRO A 166 -42.17 18.25 35.49
#